data_c36ca327bfdd07e688c45f92385c289b
#
_entry.id   c36ca327bfdd07e688c45f92385c289b
#
_cell.length_a   1.000
_cell.length_b   1.000
_cell.length_c   1.000
_cell.angle_alpha   90.00
_cell.angle_beta   90.00
_cell.angle_gamma   90.00
#
_symmetry.space_group_name_H-M   'P 1'
#
loop_
_entity.id
_entity.type
_entity.pdbx_description
1 polymer ?
#
loop_
_entity_poly.entity_id
_entity_poly.type
_entity_poly.pdbx_seq_one_letter_code
_entity_poly.pdbx_strand_id
1 'polypeptide(L)'
;EQFVGVPAVYVQQTLEAQLADAVFGDFRVGFFFDVVFTAQILVLAANTAFNGFPVLGSILAQDRYLPRQLHTRGDRLAFSNGILFLAGFAILLVIGFQAEVSRLIALYTVGVFVSFTLSQTGMVRHWNRLLAGDATAEEKARMRRYRAVSAFGATMTGVVLVTVLVTKFVAGAWIAVAAMGCFYMIMTAIRKHYDRVSEELVAGEADTVLPSRNHAIVLISRLHKPTLRALSYARATRPAVLEAITVNVDDADTRRLVREWSQRKLPVPLKVIESPYREITRPVLDYVKRIRTDNPRDVVTVFIPEYVVGHWWEQILHNQSALRLKGRLLFQPGVMVTSVPWQLASSERAKVRARRAEDRTRGASLRGRATLTGEDGSVLPDPAATPRRKDPVRR
;
A
#
# COMPACT_ATOMS: atom_id res chain seq x y z
N GLU A 1 24.35 30.53 48.14
CA GLU A 1 24.04 29.18 48.60
C GLU A 1 24.50 28.16 47.57
N GLN A 2 25.48 27.37 47.99
CA GLN A 2 26.09 26.34 47.14
C GLN A 2 25.15 25.17 46.98
N PHE A 3 24.69 24.94 45.75
CA PHE A 3 24.03 23.68 45.35
C PHE A 3 25.10 22.59 45.19
N VAL A 4 25.34 21.83 46.25
CA VAL A 4 26.17 20.62 46.25
C VAL A 4 25.41 19.53 45.53
N GLY A 5 25.97 19.05 44.39
CA GLY A 5 25.92 17.75 43.78
C GLY A 5 24.75 16.81 44.08
N VAL A 6 23.59 16.99 43.35
CA VAL A 6 22.61 15.91 43.17
C VAL A 6 22.73 15.47 41.72
N PRO A 7 22.93 14.17 41.42
CA PRO A 7 22.97 13.72 40.01
C PRO A 7 21.62 13.98 39.38
N ALA A 8 21.65 14.78 38.33
CA ALA A 8 20.45 15.22 37.59
C ALA A 8 19.84 14.07 36.79
N VAL A 9 19.01 13.27 37.43
CA VAL A 9 17.89 12.60 36.81
C VAL A 9 16.65 13.25 37.40
N TYR A 10 16.50 14.54 37.19
CA TYR A 10 15.19 15.16 37.30
C TYR A 10 14.40 14.75 36.04
N VAL A 11 13.60 13.72 36.16
CA VAL A 11 12.41 13.59 35.32
C VAL A 11 11.61 14.87 35.59
N GLN A 12 11.72 15.87 34.72
CA GLN A 12 10.93 17.09 34.82
C GLN A 12 9.47 16.64 34.75
N GLN A 13 8.79 16.73 35.89
CA GLN A 13 7.34 16.50 35.92
C GLN A 13 6.69 17.49 34.95
N THR A 14 5.66 17.04 34.23
CA THR A 14 4.92 17.94 33.35
C THR A 14 4.33 19.10 34.14
N LEU A 15 4.12 20.25 33.51
CA LEU A 15 3.56 21.42 34.15
C LEU A 15 2.22 21.10 34.85
N GLU A 16 1.41 20.24 34.22
CA GLU A 16 0.12 19.76 34.75
C GLU A 16 0.30 18.92 36.01
N ALA A 17 1.30 18.03 36.03
CA ALA A 17 1.60 17.23 37.21
C ALA A 17 2.12 18.10 38.38
N GLN A 18 2.92 19.13 38.10
CA GLN A 18 3.37 20.09 39.08
C GLN A 18 2.20 20.94 39.65
N LEU A 19 1.29 21.36 38.76
CA LEU A 19 0.11 22.08 39.15
C LEU A 19 -0.84 21.23 39.99
N ALA A 20 -1.05 19.98 39.57
CA ALA A 20 -1.86 19.00 40.29
C ALA A 20 -1.27 18.73 41.71
N ASP A 21 0.06 18.59 41.80
CA ASP A 21 0.75 18.39 43.07
C ASP A 21 0.61 19.62 43.96
N ALA A 22 0.71 20.82 43.40
CA ALA A 22 0.52 22.09 44.15
C ALA A 22 -0.92 22.29 44.62
N VAL A 23 -1.93 21.86 43.83
CA VAL A 23 -3.36 22.03 44.17
C VAL A 23 -3.84 20.95 45.14
N PHE A 24 -3.46 19.70 44.90
CA PHE A 24 -3.96 18.56 45.69
C PHE A 24 -3.06 18.25 46.90
N GLY A 25 -1.80 18.71 46.93
CA GLY A 25 -0.88 18.56 48.08
C GLY A 25 -0.90 17.15 48.66
N ASP A 26 -1.32 17.04 49.92
CA ASP A 26 -1.42 15.76 50.63
C ASP A 26 -2.61 14.87 50.17
N PHE A 27 -3.55 15.39 49.36
CA PHE A 27 -4.70 14.63 48.88
C PHE A 27 -4.34 13.78 47.64
N ARG A 28 -3.56 12.73 47.86
CA ARG A 28 -3.06 11.82 46.79
C ARG A 28 -4.16 11.27 45.87
N VAL A 29 -5.36 11.02 46.38
CA VAL A 29 -6.46 10.50 45.58
C VAL A 29 -6.88 11.50 44.51
N GLY A 30 -6.95 12.79 44.80
CA GLY A 30 -7.23 13.86 43.84
C GLY A 30 -6.17 13.94 42.74
N PHE A 31 -4.89 13.88 43.14
CA PHE A 31 -3.78 13.85 42.19
C PHE A 31 -3.88 12.67 41.19
N PHE A 32 -4.15 11.45 41.68
CA PHE A 32 -4.32 10.29 40.81
C PHE A 32 -5.51 10.41 39.85
N PHE A 33 -6.63 10.95 40.30
CA PHE A 33 -7.78 11.22 39.43
C PHE A 33 -7.41 12.20 38.30
N ASP A 34 -6.74 13.30 38.65
CA ASP A 34 -6.31 14.29 37.66
C ASP A 34 -5.39 13.68 36.60
N VAL A 35 -4.35 12.92 36.98
CA VAL A 35 -3.43 12.24 36.06
C VAL A 35 -4.17 11.23 35.18
N VAL A 36 -5.10 10.44 35.74
CA VAL A 36 -5.85 9.45 34.97
C VAL A 36 -6.77 10.12 33.96
N PHE A 37 -7.51 11.17 34.34
CA PHE A 37 -8.39 11.89 33.43
C PHE A 37 -7.61 12.62 32.34
N THR A 38 -6.47 13.23 32.66
CA THR A 38 -5.56 13.83 31.67
C THR A 38 -5.05 12.80 30.67
N ALA A 39 -4.59 11.65 31.16
CA ALA A 39 -4.17 10.55 30.28
C ALA A 39 -5.33 10.06 29.39
N GLN A 40 -6.54 9.94 29.92
CA GLN A 40 -7.72 9.53 29.16
C GLN A 40 -8.08 10.54 28.07
N ILE A 41 -8.01 11.84 28.37
CA ILE A 41 -8.24 12.90 27.37
C ILE A 41 -7.21 12.83 26.23
N LEU A 42 -5.93 12.61 26.56
CA LEU A 42 -4.87 12.45 25.55
C LEU A 42 -5.10 11.23 24.66
N VAL A 43 -5.50 10.09 25.23
CA VAL A 43 -5.87 8.88 24.47
C VAL A 43 -7.06 9.16 23.54
N LEU A 44 -8.08 9.86 24.04
CA LEU A 44 -9.27 10.23 23.26
C LEU A 44 -8.91 11.17 22.11
N ALA A 45 -8.04 12.15 22.35
CA ALA A 45 -7.51 13.05 21.31
C ALA A 45 -6.73 12.28 20.23
N ALA A 46 -5.85 11.35 20.62
CA ALA A 46 -5.15 10.49 19.70
C ALA A 46 -6.11 9.62 18.85
N ASN A 47 -7.13 9.03 19.48
CA ASN A 47 -8.15 8.24 18.79
C ASN A 47 -8.88 9.05 17.70
N THR A 48 -9.14 10.34 17.96
CA THR A 48 -9.75 11.24 16.97
C THR A 48 -8.84 11.41 15.73
N ALA A 49 -7.53 11.55 15.92
CA ALA A 49 -6.56 11.64 14.82
C ALA A 49 -6.52 10.35 14.00
N PHE A 50 -6.53 9.18 14.66
CA PHE A 50 -6.54 7.86 14.01
C PHE A 50 -7.84 7.54 13.26
N ASN A 51 -8.93 8.23 13.54
CA ASN A 51 -10.17 8.16 12.76
C ASN A 51 -10.19 9.20 11.63
N GLY A 52 -9.81 10.44 11.90
CA GLY A 52 -9.91 11.54 10.95
C GLY A 52 -8.90 11.47 9.81
N PHE A 53 -7.64 11.22 10.12
CA PHE A 53 -6.57 11.20 9.12
C PHE A 53 -6.76 10.13 8.03
N PRO A 54 -7.12 8.86 8.33
CA PRO A 54 -7.32 7.87 7.28
C PRO A 54 -8.48 8.19 6.34
N VAL A 55 -9.54 8.82 6.85
CA VAL A 55 -10.67 9.28 6.03
C VAL A 55 -10.22 10.40 5.09
N LEU A 56 -9.51 11.40 5.61
CA LEU A 56 -8.95 12.49 4.80
C LEU A 56 -7.96 11.95 3.75
N GLY A 57 -7.06 11.04 4.15
CA GLY A 57 -6.13 10.37 3.25
C GLY A 57 -6.83 9.59 2.14
N SER A 58 -7.96 8.95 2.46
CA SER A 58 -8.80 8.26 1.48
C SER A 58 -9.41 9.22 0.45
N ILE A 59 -9.92 10.38 0.88
CA ILE A 59 -10.46 11.42 -0.01
C ILE A 59 -9.37 11.95 -0.94
N LEU A 60 -8.20 12.30 -0.40
CA LEU A 60 -7.07 12.77 -1.19
C LEU A 60 -6.55 11.72 -2.19
N ALA A 61 -6.64 10.43 -1.83
CA ALA A 61 -6.30 9.34 -2.74
C ALA A 61 -7.35 9.17 -3.87
N GLN A 62 -8.64 9.41 -3.60
CA GLN A 62 -9.69 9.47 -4.64
C GLN A 62 -9.43 10.62 -5.61
N ASP A 63 -9.03 11.79 -5.11
CA ASP A 63 -8.70 12.96 -5.90
C ASP A 63 -7.30 12.89 -6.56
N ARG A 64 -6.63 11.71 -6.47
CA ARG A 64 -5.31 11.42 -7.08
C ARG A 64 -4.14 12.19 -6.49
N TYR A 65 -4.27 12.82 -5.32
CA TYR A 65 -3.17 13.49 -4.62
C TYR A 65 -2.31 12.55 -3.78
N LEU A 66 -2.85 11.39 -3.41
CA LEU A 66 -2.14 10.36 -2.65
C LEU A 66 -2.23 8.98 -3.35
N PRO A 67 -1.35 8.03 -2.99
CA PRO A 67 -1.40 6.68 -3.54
C PRO A 67 -2.75 6.00 -3.28
N ARG A 68 -3.30 5.31 -4.30
CA ARG A 68 -4.62 4.64 -4.23
C ARG A 68 -4.73 3.62 -3.09
N GLN A 69 -3.61 3.09 -2.61
CA GLN A 69 -3.55 2.16 -1.48
C GLN A 69 -4.14 2.74 -0.18
N LEU A 70 -4.15 4.07 -0.02
CA LEU A 70 -4.78 4.73 1.13
C LEU A 70 -6.31 4.78 1.04
N HIS A 71 -6.88 4.58 -0.15
CA HIS A 71 -8.33 4.49 -0.36
C HIS A 71 -8.88 3.07 -0.15
N THR A 72 -8.04 2.04 -0.27
CA THR A 72 -8.47 0.65 -0.10
C THR A 72 -8.80 0.37 1.37
N ARG A 73 -9.98 -0.22 1.58
CA ARG A 73 -10.37 -0.72 2.92
C ARG A 73 -9.87 -2.15 3.07
N GLY A 74 -9.30 -2.45 4.22
CA GLY A 74 -8.91 -3.83 4.56
C GLY A 74 -10.11 -4.71 4.91
N ASP A 75 -9.87 -5.97 5.20
CA ASP A 75 -10.89 -6.99 5.52
C ASP A 75 -11.81 -6.61 6.69
N ARG A 76 -11.37 -5.69 7.56
CA ARG A 76 -12.15 -5.15 8.69
C ARG A 76 -12.89 -3.86 8.35
N LEU A 77 -13.02 -3.50 7.07
CA LEU A 77 -13.65 -2.28 6.56
C LEU A 77 -12.98 -0.98 7.07
N ALA A 78 -11.78 -1.08 7.62
CA ALA A 78 -10.99 0.06 8.10
C ALA A 78 -9.91 0.45 7.08
N PHE A 79 -9.53 1.72 7.08
CA PHE A 79 -8.41 2.23 6.27
C PHE A 79 -7.06 1.89 6.92
N SER A 80 -6.73 0.60 7.02
CA SER A 80 -5.56 0.10 7.76
C SER A 80 -4.24 0.75 7.30
N ASN A 81 -4.07 0.98 6.00
CA ASN A 81 -2.87 1.62 5.47
C ASN A 81 -2.73 3.08 5.94
N GLY A 82 -3.83 3.81 6.06
CA GLY A 82 -3.83 5.17 6.60
C GLY A 82 -3.46 5.20 8.09
N ILE A 83 -3.97 4.25 8.86
CA ILE A 83 -3.64 4.10 10.29
C ILE A 83 -2.15 3.78 10.47
N LEU A 84 -1.62 2.81 9.71
CA LEU A 84 -0.21 2.43 9.77
C LEU A 84 0.71 3.57 9.34
N PHE A 85 0.33 4.33 8.30
CA PHE A 85 1.08 5.49 7.84
C PHE A 85 1.14 6.57 8.94
N LEU A 86 -0.01 6.89 9.56
CA LEU A 86 -0.06 7.87 10.65
C LEU A 86 0.76 7.43 11.86
N ALA A 87 0.64 6.15 12.26
CA ALA A 87 1.41 5.60 13.37
C ALA A 87 2.92 5.65 13.10
N GLY A 88 3.35 5.23 11.91
CA GLY A 88 4.76 5.27 11.51
C GLY A 88 5.32 6.69 11.50
N PHE A 89 4.55 7.66 10.98
CA PHE A 89 4.96 9.05 10.96
C PHE A 89 5.01 9.66 12.39
N ALA A 90 4.05 9.32 13.24
CA ALA A 90 4.06 9.74 14.65
C ALA A 90 5.29 9.20 15.40
N ILE A 91 5.61 7.92 15.22
CA ILE A 91 6.81 7.30 15.81
C ILE A 91 8.08 8.01 15.31
N LEU A 92 8.17 8.29 14.02
CA LEU A 92 9.31 9.01 13.43
C LEU A 92 9.47 10.42 14.04
N LEU A 93 8.37 11.15 14.23
CA LEU A 93 8.40 12.46 14.88
C LEU A 93 8.83 12.36 16.35
N VAL A 94 8.31 11.41 17.11
CA VAL A 94 8.69 11.22 18.52
C VAL A 94 10.19 10.90 18.66
N ILE A 95 10.73 10.01 17.82
CA ILE A 95 12.14 9.67 17.82
C ILE A 95 12.99 10.87 17.35
N GLY A 96 12.59 11.52 16.26
CA GLY A 96 13.35 12.63 15.66
C GLY A 96 13.44 13.86 16.58
N PHE A 97 12.41 14.10 17.37
CA PHE A 97 12.35 15.20 18.34
C PHE A 97 12.68 14.76 19.78
N GLN A 98 13.15 13.51 19.96
CA GLN A 98 13.52 12.95 21.27
C GLN A 98 12.42 13.10 22.34
N ALA A 99 11.16 12.99 21.91
CA ALA A 99 9.95 13.21 22.73
C ALA A 99 9.89 14.60 23.42
N GLU A 100 10.60 15.60 22.89
CA GLU A 100 10.53 16.97 23.41
C GLU A 100 9.21 17.63 23.04
N VAL A 101 8.29 17.66 23.99
CA VAL A 101 6.91 18.11 23.80
C VAL A 101 6.83 19.56 23.32
N SER A 102 7.70 20.44 23.82
CA SER A 102 7.71 21.86 23.44
C SER A 102 7.94 22.10 21.95
N ARG A 103 8.83 21.31 21.32
CA ARG A 103 9.08 21.37 19.88
C ARG A 103 7.93 20.77 19.07
N LEU A 104 7.35 19.67 19.55
CA LEU A 104 6.20 19.05 18.89
C LEU A 104 4.97 19.96 18.92
N ILE A 105 4.73 20.68 20.04
CA ILE A 105 3.64 21.66 20.14
C ILE A 105 3.85 22.82 19.15
N ALA A 106 5.07 23.28 18.95
CA ALA A 106 5.36 24.33 17.98
C ALA A 106 4.97 23.91 16.54
N LEU A 107 5.32 22.68 16.13
CA LEU A 107 4.90 22.13 14.83
C LEU A 107 3.38 21.99 14.72
N TYR A 108 2.74 21.45 15.76
CA TYR A 108 1.30 21.28 15.81
C TYR A 108 0.57 22.60 15.65
N THR A 109 0.96 23.60 16.41
CA THR A 109 0.31 24.92 16.43
C THR A 109 0.34 25.57 15.04
N VAL A 110 1.50 25.55 14.35
CA VAL A 110 1.62 26.07 12.97
C VAL A 110 0.69 25.31 12.03
N GLY A 111 0.68 23.96 12.08
CA GLY A 111 -0.18 23.13 11.26
C GLY A 111 -1.67 23.43 11.43
N VAL A 112 -2.13 23.58 12.67
CA VAL A 112 -3.52 23.90 13.01
C VAL A 112 -3.93 25.27 12.48
N PHE A 113 -3.14 26.31 12.71
CA PHE A 113 -3.49 27.66 12.25
C PHE A 113 -3.40 27.81 10.72
N VAL A 114 -2.48 27.11 10.05
CA VAL A 114 -2.48 27.01 8.58
C VAL A 114 -3.79 26.35 8.11
N SER A 115 -4.18 25.23 8.69
CA SER A 115 -5.41 24.52 8.32
C SER A 115 -6.65 25.40 8.52
N PHE A 116 -6.77 26.09 9.65
CA PHE A 116 -7.90 27.00 9.92
C PHE A 116 -7.93 28.17 8.94
N THR A 117 -6.78 28.80 8.70
CA THR A 117 -6.70 29.94 7.77
C THR A 117 -7.05 29.54 6.35
N LEU A 118 -6.54 28.39 5.88
CA LEU A 118 -6.88 27.85 4.56
C LEU A 118 -8.37 27.46 4.46
N SER A 119 -8.94 26.84 5.49
CA SER A 119 -10.35 26.49 5.53
C SER A 119 -11.24 27.72 5.44
N GLN A 120 -11.00 28.73 6.26
CA GLN A 120 -11.77 29.98 6.24
C GLN A 120 -11.61 30.75 4.92
N THR A 121 -10.40 30.82 4.37
CA THR A 121 -10.14 31.41 3.06
C THR A 121 -10.85 30.65 1.95
N GLY A 122 -10.87 29.32 2.02
CA GLY A 122 -11.64 28.46 1.12
C GLY A 122 -13.13 28.76 1.16
N MET A 123 -13.70 28.96 2.36
CA MET A 123 -15.11 29.33 2.53
C MET A 123 -15.41 30.72 1.95
N VAL A 124 -14.53 31.69 2.09
CA VAL A 124 -14.69 33.01 1.46
C VAL A 124 -14.76 32.87 -0.08
N ARG A 125 -13.87 32.04 -0.67
CA ARG A 125 -13.89 31.76 -2.11
C ARG A 125 -15.17 31.01 -2.53
N HIS A 126 -15.64 30.09 -1.70
CA HIS A 126 -16.91 29.36 -1.93
C HIS A 126 -18.08 30.32 -1.98
N TRP A 127 -18.25 31.18 -0.99
CA TRP A 127 -19.30 32.16 -0.97
C TRP A 127 -19.21 33.18 -2.10
N ASN A 128 -18.00 33.60 -2.50
CA ASN A 128 -17.82 34.48 -3.68
C ASN A 128 -18.31 33.82 -4.97
N ARG A 129 -18.08 32.51 -5.15
CA ARG A 129 -18.58 31.78 -6.33
C ARG A 129 -20.11 31.68 -6.32
N LEU A 130 -20.72 31.38 -5.17
CA LEU A 130 -22.17 31.32 -5.06
C LEU A 130 -22.84 32.67 -5.25
N LEU A 131 -22.23 33.76 -4.76
CA LEU A 131 -22.73 35.12 -4.94
C LEU A 131 -22.70 35.60 -6.41
N ALA A 132 -21.84 35.02 -7.25
CA ALA A 132 -21.77 35.28 -8.68
C ALA A 132 -22.85 34.54 -9.49
N GLY A 133 -23.56 33.57 -8.88
CA GLY A 133 -24.66 32.84 -9.51
C GLY A 133 -26.02 33.54 -9.38
N ASP A 134 -27.03 32.94 -10.00
CA ASP A 134 -28.43 33.41 -9.97
C ASP A 134 -29.10 32.98 -8.64
N ALA A 135 -28.99 33.83 -7.62
CA ALA A 135 -29.65 33.64 -6.34
C ALA A 135 -30.55 34.79 -6.00
N THR A 136 -31.59 34.55 -5.21
CA THR A 136 -32.52 35.58 -4.74
C THR A 136 -31.83 36.65 -3.86
N ALA A 137 -32.43 37.82 -3.71
CA ALA A 137 -31.87 38.91 -2.90
C ALA A 137 -31.67 38.51 -1.44
N GLU A 138 -32.59 37.72 -0.87
CA GLU A 138 -32.48 37.22 0.51
C GLU A 138 -31.33 36.19 0.67
N GLU A 139 -31.21 35.27 -0.26
CA GLU A 139 -30.09 34.29 -0.26
C GLU A 139 -28.75 35.01 -0.41
N LYS A 140 -28.65 36.00 -1.28
CA LYS A 140 -27.44 36.82 -1.44
C LYS A 140 -27.09 37.56 -0.14
N ALA A 141 -28.08 38.11 0.59
CA ALA A 141 -27.85 38.77 1.87
C ALA A 141 -27.32 37.79 2.91
N ARG A 142 -27.88 36.58 2.99
CA ARG A 142 -27.42 35.51 3.88
C ARG A 142 -26.01 35.06 3.53
N MET A 143 -25.70 34.83 2.25
CA MET A 143 -24.37 34.45 1.77
C MET A 143 -23.30 35.51 2.08
N ARG A 144 -23.64 36.82 1.92
CA ARG A 144 -22.74 37.92 2.31
C ARG A 144 -22.39 37.89 3.79
N ARG A 145 -23.36 37.61 4.68
CA ARG A 145 -23.14 37.48 6.11
C ARG A 145 -22.19 36.31 6.42
N TYR A 146 -22.40 35.12 5.83
CA TYR A 146 -21.54 33.98 6.02
C TYR A 146 -20.13 34.24 5.48
N ARG A 147 -20.02 34.91 4.32
CA ARG A 147 -18.73 35.35 3.79
C ARG A 147 -18.00 36.28 4.77
N ALA A 148 -18.70 37.26 5.33
CA ALA A 148 -18.10 38.20 6.29
C ALA A 148 -17.59 37.49 7.55
N VAL A 149 -18.36 36.54 8.10
CA VAL A 149 -17.93 35.71 9.24
C VAL A 149 -16.69 34.90 8.90
N SER A 150 -16.68 34.23 7.73
CA SER A 150 -15.51 33.46 7.27
C SER A 150 -14.30 34.35 7.01
N ALA A 151 -14.50 35.56 6.47
CA ALA A 151 -13.41 36.53 6.23
C ALA A 151 -12.81 37.03 7.55
N PHE A 152 -13.67 37.35 8.53
CA PHE A 152 -13.21 37.71 9.89
C PHE A 152 -12.43 36.56 10.53
N GLY A 153 -12.94 35.33 10.46
CA GLY A 153 -12.25 34.13 10.95
C GLY A 153 -10.89 33.93 10.26
N ALA A 154 -10.83 34.08 8.92
CA ALA A 154 -9.58 33.98 8.16
C ALA A 154 -8.55 35.03 8.61
N THR A 155 -9.01 36.28 8.86
CA THR A 155 -8.11 37.36 9.31
C THR A 155 -7.58 37.06 10.72
N MET A 156 -8.44 36.65 11.67
CA MET A 156 -8.03 36.33 13.03
C MET A 156 -7.04 35.16 13.07
N THR A 157 -7.37 34.05 12.39
CA THR A 157 -6.48 32.88 12.33
C THR A 157 -5.19 33.19 11.59
N GLY A 158 -5.24 34.04 10.57
CA GLY A 158 -4.06 34.50 9.83
C GLY A 158 -3.12 35.37 10.69
N VAL A 159 -3.66 36.29 11.47
CA VAL A 159 -2.86 37.11 12.41
C VAL A 159 -2.16 36.20 13.42
N VAL A 160 -2.90 35.25 14.03
CA VAL A 160 -2.30 34.30 14.98
C VAL A 160 -1.25 33.43 14.29
N LEU A 161 -1.50 32.95 13.05
CA LEU A 161 -0.52 32.20 12.28
C LEU A 161 0.78 32.96 12.09
N VAL A 162 0.70 34.23 11.67
CA VAL A 162 1.88 35.09 11.50
C VAL A 162 2.62 35.27 12.82
N THR A 163 1.88 35.56 13.90
CA THR A 163 2.46 35.72 15.23
C THR A 163 3.20 34.46 15.68
N VAL A 164 2.56 33.29 15.56
CA VAL A 164 3.17 32.00 15.91
C VAL A 164 4.39 31.70 15.05
N LEU A 165 4.30 31.97 13.74
CA LEU A 165 5.40 31.72 12.83
C LEU A 165 6.62 32.58 13.17
N VAL A 166 6.44 33.86 13.48
CA VAL A 166 7.52 34.78 13.84
C VAL A 166 8.11 34.42 15.20
N THR A 167 7.26 34.21 16.22
CA THR A 167 7.73 33.96 17.60
C THR A 167 8.34 32.58 17.81
N LYS A 168 7.87 31.56 17.07
CA LYS A 168 8.30 30.15 17.20
C LYS A 168 9.19 29.68 16.05
N PHE A 169 9.61 30.59 15.15
CA PHE A 169 10.40 30.22 13.98
C PHE A 169 11.67 29.45 14.34
N VAL A 170 12.48 30.01 15.24
CA VAL A 170 13.73 29.39 15.73
C VAL A 170 13.47 28.14 16.58
N ALA A 171 12.31 28.07 17.25
CA ALA A 171 11.92 26.90 18.05
C ALA A 171 11.44 25.68 17.21
N GLY A 172 11.47 25.77 15.87
CA GLY A 172 11.15 24.67 14.98
C GLY A 172 9.95 24.88 14.06
N ALA A 173 9.26 26.02 14.13
CA ALA A 173 8.11 26.32 13.27
C ALA A 173 8.45 26.27 11.77
N TRP A 174 9.69 26.61 11.38
CA TRP A 174 10.19 26.52 10.00
C TRP A 174 10.15 25.08 9.45
N ILE A 175 10.34 24.07 10.32
CA ILE A 175 10.28 22.64 9.93
C ILE A 175 8.86 22.30 9.46
N ALA A 176 7.83 22.80 10.17
CA ALA A 176 6.44 22.58 9.76
C ALA A 176 6.15 23.18 8.39
N VAL A 177 6.64 24.41 8.12
CA VAL A 177 6.47 25.06 6.82
C VAL A 177 7.20 24.30 5.71
N ALA A 178 8.44 23.87 5.97
CA ALA A 178 9.21 23.09 5.03
C ALA A 178 8.54 21.71 4.74
N ALA A 179 8.05 21.05 5.78
CA ALA A 179 7.32 19.79 5.64
C ALA A 179 6.02 19.95 4.81
N MET A 180 5.23 21.00 5.08
CA MET A 180 4.04 21.30 4.30
C MET A 180 4.35 21.57 2.83
N GLY A 181 5.42 22.34 2.55
CA GLY A 181 5.90 22.57 1.18
C GLY A 181 6.33 21.27 0.49
N CYS A 182 7.05 20.42 1.20
CA CYS A 182 7.48 19.12 0.70
C CYS A 182 6.25 18.21 0.39
N PHE A 183 5.30 18.11 1.29
CA PHE A 183 4.06 17.35 1.07
C PHE A 183 3.26 17.91 -0.11
N TYR A 184 3.13 19.21 -0.22
CA TYR A 184 2.46 19.85 -1.35
C TYR A 184 3.13 19.49 -2.69
N MET A 185 4.47 19.54 -2.77
CA MET A 185 5.21 19.13 -3.95
C MET A 185 5.00 17.64 -4.28
N ILE A 186 5.08 16.77 -3.27
CA ILE A 186 4.84 15.32 -3.45
C ILE A 186 3.41 15.07 -3.97
N MET A 187 2.41 15.68 -3.35
CA MET A 187 1.00 15.51 -3.75
C MET A 187 0.74 15.99 -5.17
N THR A 188 1.29 17.15 -5.55
CA THR A 188 1.16 17.68 -6.92
C THR A 188 1.92 16.83 -7.94
N ALA A 189 3.08 16.30 -7.59
CA ALA A 189 3.84 15.37 -8.43
C ALA A 189 3.07 14.05 -8.66
N ILE A 190 2.48 13.50 -7.59
CA ILE A 190 1.63 12.29 -7.67
C ILE A 190 0.43 12.55 -8.59
N ARG A 191 -0.26 13.67 -8.43
CA ARG A 191 -1.40 14.03 -9.28
C ARG A 191 -1.00 14.14 -10.74
N LYS A 192 0.07 14.91 -11.05
CA LYS A 192 0.59 15.05 -12.42
C LYS A 192 0.96 13.69 -13.03
N HIS A 193 1.54 12.80 -12.23
CA HIS A 193 1.85 11.44 -12.69
C HIS A 193 0.58 10.66 -13.05
N TYR A 194 -0.44 10.65 -12.17
CA TYR A 194 -1.70 9.96 -12.44
C TYR A 194 -2.46 10.54 -13.63
N ASP A 195 -2.46 11.86 -13.80
CA ASP A 195 -3.13 12.52 -14.93
C ASP A 195 -2.42 12.15 -16.24
N ARG A 196 -1.07 12.18 -16.29
CA ARG A 196 -0.29 11.73 -17.45
C ARG A 196 -0.56 10.26 -17.78
N VAL A 197 -0.51 9.37 -16.80
CA VAL A 197 -0.81 7.95 -17.02
C VAL A 197 -2.23 7.76 -17.50
N SER A 198 -3.18 8.56 -17.01
CA SER A 198 -4.57 8.49 -17.47
C SER A 198 -4.73 8.93 -18.93
N GLU A 199 -3.98 9.94 -19.38
CA GLU A 199 -3.94 10.38 -20.77
C GLU A 199 -3.29 9.33 -21.69
N GLU A 200 -2.18 8.74 -21.26
CA GLU A 200 -1.47 7.70 -22.01
C GLU A 200 -2.25 6.38 -22.12
N LEU A 201 -3.18 6.12 -21.20
CA LEU A 201 -4.03 4.92 -21.20
C LEU A 201 -5.33 5.08 -22.00
N VAL A 202 -5.57 6.23 -22.61
CA VAL A 202 -6.75 6.40 -23.50
C VAL A 202 -6.52 5.56 -24.76
N ALA A 203 -7.35 4.53 -24.95
CA ALA A 203 -7.27 3.65 -26.10
C ALA A 203 -7.57 4.41 -27.40
N GLY A 204 -6.68 4.31 -28.37
CA GLY A 204 -6.87 4.81 -29.72
C GLY A 204 -7.24 3.69 -30.71
N GLU A 205 -7.67 4.06 -31.89
CA GLU A 205 -8.00 3.07 -32.96
C GLU A 205 -6.80 2.22 -33.34
N ALA A 206 -5.59 2.75 -33.26
CA ALA A 206 -4.35 2.04 -33.55
C ALA A 206 -4.02 0.93 -32.55
N ASP A 207 -4.58 0.98 -31.33
CA ASP A 207 -4.29 0.01 -30.27
C ASP A 207 -5.04 -1.33 -30.46
N THR A 208 -6.00 -1.36 -31.38
CA THR A 208 -6.76 -2.57 -31.73
C THR A 208 -6.08 -3.41 -32.81
N VAL A 209 -4.95 -2.95 -33.37
CA VAL A 209 -4.23 -3.67 -34.42
C VAL A 209 -3.58 -4.93 -33.86
N LEU A 210 -3.94 -6.08 -34.41
CA LEU A 210 -3.35 -7.36 -34.03
C LEU A 210 -1.84 -7.39 -34.33
N PRO A 211 -1.02 -8.01 -33.45
CA PRO A 211 0.39 -8.22 -33.73
C PRO A 211 0.56 -9.13 -34.95
N SER A 212 1.61 -8.90 -35.75
CA SER A 212 1.86 -9.67 -36.97
C SER A 212 2.16 -11.13 -36.69
N ARG A 213 2.96 -11.39 -35.67
CA ARG A 213 3.32 -12.75 -35.21
C ARG A 213 3.51 -12.80 -33.72
N ASN A 214 3.21 -13.95 -33.13
CA ASN A 214 3.57 -14.28 -31.77
C ASN A 214 4.78 -15.21 -31.74
N HIS A 215 5.91 -14.74 -31.25
CA HIS A 215 7.12 -15.49 -31.03
C HIS A 215 7.21 -15.97 -29.58
N ALA A 216 6.97 -17.25 -29.35
CA ALA A 216 6.97 -17.83 -28.01
C ALA A 216 8.35 -18.41 -27.65
N ILE A 217 8.88 -18.00 -26.55
CA ILE A 217 10.16 -18.44 -26.00
C ILE A 217 9.92 -19.12 -24.66
N VAL A 218 10.35 -20.36 -24.50
CA VAL A 218 10.28 -21.06 -23.21
C VAL A 218 11.68 -21.10 -22.59
N LEU A 219 11.81 -20.48 -21.41
CA LEU A 219 13.06 -20.50 -20.65
C LEU A 219 13.24 -21.85 -19.97
N ILE A 220 14.42 -22.46 -20.14
CA ILE A 220 14.71 -23.77 -19.60
C ILE A 220 16.05 -23.76 -18.89
N SER A 221 16.08 -24.20 -17.65
CA SER A 221 17.30 -24.47 -16.90
C SER A 221 17.56 -25.98 -16.73
N ARG A 222 16.50 -26.77 -16.57
CA ARG A 222 16.53 -28.22 -16.40
C ARG A 222 15.27 -28.85 -16.96
N LEU A 223 15.34 -30.11 -17.38
CA LEU A 223 14.18 -30.83 -17.88
C LEU A 223 13.42 -31.53 -16.74
N HIS A 224 12.46 -30.81 -16.15
CA HIS A 224 11.62 -31.28 -15.05
C HIS A 224 10.14 -30.95 -15.29
N LYS A 225 9.24 -31.40 -14.39
CA LYS A 225 7.80 -31.24 -14.56
C LYS A 225 7.34 -29.82 -14.89
N PRO A 226 7.78 -28.75 -14.18
CA PRO A 226 7.45 -27.37 -14.54
C PRO A 226 7.83 -27.00 -16.00
N THR A 227 9.01 -27.42 -16.46
CA THR A 227 9.47 -27.16 -17.84
C THR A 227 8.58 -27.84 -18.87
N LEU A 228 8.24 -29.11 -18.67
CA LEU A 228 7.36 -29.84 -19.60
C LEU A 228 5.95 -29.22 -19.64
N ARG A 229 5.44 -28.76 -18.49
CA ARG A 229 4.17 -28.03 -18.43
C ARG A 229 4.23 -26.71 -19.19
N ALA A 230 5.32 -25.95 -19.03
CA ALA A 230 5.51 -24.68 -19.74
C ALA A 230 5.59 -24.89 -21.26
N LEU A 231 6.30 -25.92 -21.72
CA LEU A 231 6.36 -26.29 -23.14
C LEU A 231 4.98 -26.70 -23.67
N SER A 232 4.25 -27.52 -22.96
CA SER A 232 2.90 -27.94 -23.36
C SER A 232 1.95 -26.74 -23.43
N TYR A 233 2.01 -25.84 -22.46
CA TYR A 233 1.20 -24.64 -22.45
C TYR A 233 1.57 -23.68 -23.56
N ALA A 234 2.87 -23.41 -23.78
CA ALA A 234 3.33 -22.59 -24.88
C ALA A 234 2.91 -23.15 -26.27
N ARG A 235 2.92 -24.45 -26.43
CA ARG A 235 2.38 -25.09 -27.66
C ARG A 235 0.87 -24.89 -27.82
N ALA A 236 0.12 -24.97 -26.71
CA ALA A 236 -1.33 -24.80 -26.72
C ALA A 236 -1.76 -23.37 -27.13
N THR A 237 -0.90 -22.36 -26.94
CA THR A 237 -1.17 -20.98 -27.41
C THR A 237 -1.00 -20.80 -28.93
N ARG A 238 -0.56 -21.83 -29.67
CA ARG A 238 -0.36 -21.84 -31.12
C ARG A 238 0.42 -20.61 -31.63
N PRO A 239 1.62 -20.36 -31.11
CA PRO A 239 2.44 -19.23 -31.58
C PRO A 239 2.92 -19.47 -33.01
N ALA A 240 3.25 -18.40 -33.74
CA ALA A 240 3.82 -18.50 -35.09
C ALA A 240 5.23 -19.13 -35.07
N VAL A 241 5.99 -18.83 -34.03
CA VAL A 241 7.31 -19.42 -33.77
C VAL A 241 7.36 -19.87 -32.32
N LEU A 242 7.83 -21.09 -32.07
CA LEU A 242 8.03 -21.62 -30.71
C LEU A 242 9.46 -22.17 -30.61
N GLU A 243 10.20 -21.64 -29.66
CA GLU A 243 11.53 -22.12 -29.33
C GLU A 243 11.76 -22.23 -27.83
N ALA A 244 12.64 -23.13 -27.45
CA ALA A 244 13.14 -23.28 -26.10
C ALA A 244 14.52 -22.65 -26.01
N ILE A 245 14.78 -21.86 -24.97
CA ILE A 245 16.12 -21.29 -24.77
C ILE A 245 16.69 -21.68 -23.42
N THR A 246 17.98 -21.97 -23.39
CA THR A 246 18.74 -22.14 -22.17
C THR A 246 19.97 -21.23 -22.21
N VAL A 247 20.38 -20.73 -21.08
CA VAL A 247 21.61 -19.94 -20.95
C VAL A 247 22.71 -20.83 -20.39
N ASN A 248 23.84 -20.87 -21.06
CA ASN A 248 24.99 -21.64 -20.65
C ASN A 248 25.68 -20.94 -19.45
N VAL A 249 25.29 -21.31 -18.26
CA VAL A 249 25.89 -20.85 -16.99
C VAL A 249 26.93 -21.87 -16.52
N ASP A 250 26.67 -23.16 -16.76
CA ASP A 250 27.54 -24.28 -16.46
C ASP A 250 27.53 -25.27 -17.66
N ASP A 251 28.71 -25.52 -18.20
CA ASP A 251 28.88 -26.37 -19.39
C ASP A 251 28.44 -27.81 -19.18
N ALA A 252 28.65 -28.36 -17.97
CA ALA A 252 28.30 -29.74 -17.64
C ALA A 252 26.78 -29.92 -17.59
N ASP A 253 26.09 -29.00 -16.94
CA ASP A 253 24.62 -29.00 -16.84
C ASP A 253 23.98 -28.72 -18.21
N THR A 254 24.54 -27.79 -18.98
CA THR A 254 24.04 -27.49 -20.33
C THR A 254 24.17 -28.66 -21.25
N ARG A 255 25.34 -29.35 -21.29
CA ARG A 255 25.53 -30.56 -22.10
C ARG A 255 24.61 -31.70 -21.67
N ARG A 256 24.33 -31.85 -20.36
CA ARG A 256 23.33 -32.82 -19.87
C ARG A 256 21.94 -32.49 -20.39
N LEU A 257 21.50 -31.24 -20.28
CA LEU A 257 20.20 -30.79 -20.77
C LEU A 257 20.04 -31.03 -22.26
N VAL A 258 21.03 -30.70 -23.10
CA VAL A 258 20.99 -30.92 -24.54
C VAL A 258 20.86 -32.41 -24.87
N ARG A 259 21.61 -33.29 -24.20
CA ARG A 259 21.48 -34.74 -24.36
C ARG A 259 20.11 -35.27 -24.00
N GLU A 260 19.60 -34.87 -22.85
CA GLU A 260 18.25 -35.27 -22.37
C GLU A 260 17.15 -34.76 -23.32
N TRP A 261 17.32 -33.55 -23.86
CA TRP A 261 16.42 -32.96 -24.86
C TRP A 261 16.34 -33.79 -26.14
N SER A 262 17.49 -34.14 -26.70
CA SER A 262 17.59 -34.94 -27.89
C SER A 262 17.05 -36.35 -27.71
N GLN A 263 17.34 -36.99 -26.57
CA GLN A 263 16.84 -38.33 -26.22
C GLN A 263 15.30 -38.38 -26.13
N ARG A 264 14.66 -37.33 -25.61
CA ARG A 264 13.21 -37.25 -25.51
C ARG A 264 12.50 -36.82 -26.79
N LYS A 265 13.24 -36.51 -27.86
CA LYS A 265 12.70 -36.08 -29.15
C LYS A 265 11.62 -35.01 -29.02
N LEU A 266 11.87 -33.98 -28.18
CA LEU A 266 10.89 -32.93 -27.95
C LEU A 266 10.69 -32.11 -29.25
N PRO A 267 9.43 -31.85 -29.66
CA PRO A 267 9.10 -31.21 -30.93
C PRO A 267 9.25 -29.66 -30.88
N VAL A 268 10.22 -29.15 -30.14
CA VAL A 268 10.55 -27.73 -30.01
C VAL A 268 12.08 -27.61 -30.11
N PRO A 269 12.62 -26.75 -30.94
CA PRO A 269 14.06 -26.52 -31.01
C PRO A 269 14.59 -25.92 -29.70
N LEU A 270 15.72 -26.46 -29.22
CA LEU A 270 16.42 -25.91 -28.06
C LEU A 270 17.61 -25.09 -28.55
N LYS A 271 17.65 -23.83 -28.14
CA LYS A 271 18.73 -22.90 -28.43
C LYS A 271 19.54 -22.62 -27.17
N VAL A 272 20.85 -22.76 -27.28
CA VAL A 272 21.78 -22.46 -26.19
C VAL A 272 22.32 -21.04 -26.39
N ILE A 273 22.23 -20.21 -25.38
CA ILE A 273 22.77 -18.86 -25.38
C ILE A 273 24.00 -18.84 -24.47
N GLU A 274 25.13 -18.44 -25.01
CA GLU A 274 26.36 -18.33 -24.25
C GLU A 274 26.34 -17.17 -23.26
N SER A 275 26.86 -17.40 -22.05
CA SER A 275 26.97 -16.40 -20.99
C SER A 275 28.35 -16.44 -20.32
N PRO A 276 29.33 -15.70 -20.84
CA PRO A 276 30.69 -15.69 -20.27
C PRO A 276 30.76 -15.30 -18.80
N TYR A 277 29.77 -14.51 -18.33
CA TYR A 277 29.71 -14.01 -16.97
C TYR A 277 28.78 -14.82 -16.06
N ARG A 278 28.30 -15.98 -16.50
CA ARG A 278 27.34 -16.82 -15.74
C ARG A 278 26.06 -16.08 -15.33
N GLU A 279 25.69 -15.07 -16.07
CA GLU A 279 24.48 -14.29 -15.86
C GLU A 279 23.35 -14.78 -16.80
N ILE A 280 22.13 -14.92 -16.25
CA ILE A 280 20.97 -15.39 -17.03
C ILE A 280 20.21 -14.22 -17.67
N THR A 281 20.09 -13.13 -16.94
CA THR A 281 19.13 -12.05 -17.27
C THR A 281 19.54 -11.30 -18.54
N ARG A 282 20.79 -10.87 -18.63
CA ARG A 282 21.27 -10.04 -19.73
C ARG A 282 21.27 -10.77 -21.08
N PRO A 283 21.78 -12.01 -21.22
CA PRO A 283 21.72 -12.74 -22.46
C PRO A 283 20.30 -12.98 -22.97
N VAL A 284 19.35 -13.25 -22.07
CA VAL A 284 17.93 -13.42 -22.44
C VAL A 284 17.33 -12.09 -22.91
N LEU A 285 17.61 -10.98 -22.24
CA LEU A 285 17.15 -9.66 -22.68
C LEU A 285 17.71 -9.29 -24.05
N ASP A 286 19.00 -9.49 -24.28
CA ASP A 286 19.65 -9.17 -25.56
C ASP A 286 19.09 -10.04 -26.67
N TYR A 287 18.81 -11.31 -26.40
CA TYR A 287 18.16 -12.21 -27.35
C TYR A 287 16.75 -11.74 -27.71
N VAL A 288 15.92 -11.41 -26.73
CA VAL A 288 14.56 -10.91 -26.93
C VAL A 288 14.57 -9.59 -27.71
N LYS A 289 15.49 -8.68 -27.38
CA LYS A 289 15.66 -7.41 -28.10
C LYS A 289 16.00 -7.61 -29.54
N ARG A 290 16.88 -8.56 -29.86
CA ARG A 290 17.28 -8.88 -31.26
C ARG A 290 16.07 -9.31 -32.09
N ILE A 291 15.23 -10.22 -31.56
CA ILE A 291 14.01 -10.66 -32.27
C ILE A 291 13.07 -9.46 -32.51
N ARG A 292 12.96 -8.57 -31.56
CA ARG A 292 12.12 -7.36 -31.69
C ARG A 292 12.67 -6.35 -32.69
N THR A 293 14.00 -6.23 -32.78
CA THR A 293 14.65 -5.32 -33.75
C THR A 293 14.40 -5.79 -35.18
N ASP A 294 14.44 -7.10 -35.40
CA ASP A 294 14.21 -7.68 -36.72
C ASP A 294 12.75 -7.52 -37.19
N ASN A 295 11.80 -7.57 -36.24
CA ASN A 295 10.36 -7.45 -36.52
C ASN A 295 9.62 -6.63 -35.46
N PRO A 296 9.52 -5.30 -35.58
CA PRO A 296 8.92 -4.43 -34.58
C PRO A 296 7.43 -4.69 -34.29
N ARG A 297 6.68 -5.26 -35.23
CA ARG A 297 5.26 -5.61 -35.09
C ARG A 297 5.03 -6.97 -34.44
N ASP A 298 6.08 -7.78 -34.25
CA ASP A 298 5.97 -9.08 -33.60
C ASP A 298 5.91 -8.90 -32.07
N VAL A 299 5.12 -9.73 -31.42
CA VAL A 299 5.08 -9.84 -29.97
C VAL A 299 5.90 -11.03 -29.53
N VAL A 300 6.79 -10.83 -28.57
CA VAL A 300 7.58 -11.90 -27.97
C VAL A 300 6.97 -12.31 -26.64
N THR A 301 6.52 -13.55 -26.52
CA THR A 301 5.98 -14.10 -25.27
C THR A 301 7.02 -15.00 -24.61
N VAL A 302 7.52 -14.61 -23.44
CA VAL A 302 8.51 -15.38 -22.67
C VAL A 302 7.80 -16.19 -21.59
N PHE A 303 7.81 -17.52 -21.72
CA PHE A 303 7.26 -18.46 -20.75
C PHE A 303 8.33 -18.83 -19.72
N ILE A 304 8.06 -18.55 -18.46
CA ILE A 304 8.97 -18.84 -17.36
C ILE A 304 8.36 -19.95 -16.50
N PRO A 305 8.92 -21.17 -16.51
CA PRO A 305 8.49 -22.24 -15.62
C PRO A 305 8.90 -21.91 -14.17
N GLU A 306 7.95 -21.97 -13.27
CA GLU A 306 8.17 -21.70 -11.85
C GLU A 306 7.59 -22.82 -11.01
N TYR A 307 8.20 -23.09 -9.86
CA TYR A 307 7.59 -23.96 -8.86
C TYR A 307 7.15 -23.14 -7.65
N VAL A 308 5.97 -23.49 -7.15
CA VAL A 308 5.37 -22.83 -5.99
C VAL A 308 5.64 -23.68 -4.76
N VAL A 309 6.36 -23.09 -3.81
CA VAL A 309 6.68 -23.69 -2.50
C VAL A 309 5.55 -23.48 -1.49
N GLY A 310 5.58 -24.20 -0.37
CA GLY A 310 4.50 -24.21 0.63
C GLY A 310 4.30 -22.91 1.38
N HIS A 311 5.39 -22.25 1.75
CA HIS A 311 5.35 -21.01 2.52
C HIS A 311 5.93 -19.82 1.76
N TRP A 312 5.40 -18.64 1.98
CA TRP A 312 5.80 -17.42 1.28
C TRP A 312 7.29 -17.06 1.50
N TRP A 313 7.86 -17.34 2.69
CA TRP A 313 9.25 -17.08 3.00
C TRP A 313 10.22 -18.04 2.28
N GLU A 314 9.79 -19.28 1.97
CA GLU A 314 10.56 -20.21 1.15
C GLU A 314 10.73 -19.67 -0.29
N GLN A 315 9.76 -18.87 -0.78
CA GLN A 315 9.84 -18.22 -2.08
C GLN A 315 11.01 -17.23 -2.16
N ILE A 316 11.42 -16.62 -1.04
CA ILE A 316 12.56 -15.72 -0.99
C ILE A 316 13.89 -16.47 -1.23
N LEU A 317 13.96 -17.73 -0.79
CA LEU A 317 15.14 -18.58 -1.01
C LEU A 317 15.21 -19.14 -2.43
N HIS A 318 14.06 -19.19 -3.12
CA HIS A 318 13.94 -19.77 -4.45
C HIS A 318 13.44 -18.75 -5.47
N ASN A 319 13.71 -18.99 -6.74
CA ASN A 319 13.20 -18.18 -7.86
C ASN A 319 13.62 -16.69 -7.93
N GLN A 320 14.65 -16.25 -7.21
CA GLN A 320 15.09 -14.86 -7.28
C GLN A 320 15.56 -14.44 -8.67
N SER A 321 16.22 -15.33 -9.41
CA SER A 321 16.63 -15.09 -10.80
C SER A 321 15.43 -14.93 -11.74
N ALA A 322 14.38 -15.72 -11.55
CA ALA A 322 13.13 -15.60 -12.31
C ALA A 322 12.41 -14.27 -12.02
N LEU A 323 12.34 -13.87 -10.76
CA LEU A 323 11.72 -12.59 -10.36
C LEU A 323 12.49 -11.39 -10.96
N ARG A 324 13.83 -11.41 -10.89
CA ARG A 324 14.68 -10.37 -11.47
C ARG A 324 14.52 -10.29 -12.98
N LEU A 325 14.50 -11.42 -13.66
CA LEU A 325 14.29 -11.50 -15.09
C LEU A 325 12.91 -10.98 -15.51
N LYS A 326 11.85 -11.39 -14.81
CA LYS A 326 10.49 -10.86 -15.03
C LYS A 326 10.44 -9.35 -14.90
N GLY A 327 11.00 -8.80 -13.82
CA GLY A 327 11.03 -7.36 -13.61
C GLY A 327 11.70 -6.62 -14.77
N ARG A 328 12.81 -7.14 -15.29
CA ARG A 328 13.51 -6.53 -16.44
C ARG A 328 12.80 -6.71 -17.77
N LEU A 329 12.19 -7.86 -18.02
CA LEU A 329 11.41 -8.12 -19.23
C LEU A 329 10.15 -7.25 -19.31
N LEU A 330 9.51 -6.94 -18.16
CA LEU A 330 8.33 -6.08 -18.10
C LEU A 330 8.57 -4.68 -18.69
N PHE A 331 9.79 -4.17 -18.57
CA PHE A 331 10.17 -2.87 -19.14
C PHE A 331 10.63 -2.93 -20.60
N GLN A 332 10.49 -4.08 -21.27
CA GLN A 332 10.79 -4.20 -22.71
C GLN A 332 9.50 -4.05 -23.51
N PRO A 333 9.40 -3.06 -24.41
CA PRO A 333 8.22 -2.87 -25.25
C PRO A 333 7.92 -4.10 -26.11
N GLY A 334 6.66 -4.50 -26.20
CA GLY A 334 6.21 -5.63 -27.03
C GLY A 334 6.65 -7.02 -26.52
N VAL A 335 7.09 -7.11 -25.27
CA VAL A 335 7.42 -8.37 -24.61
C VAL A 335 6.35 -8.69 -23.59
N MET A 336 5.79 -9.89 -23.70
CA MET A 336 4.85 -10.44 -22.73
C MET A 336 5.55 -11.51 -21.89
N VAL A 337 5.30 -11.54 -20.59
CA VAL A 337 5.89 -12.53 -19.68
C VAL A 337 4.79 -13.40 -19.11
N THR A 338 4.88 -14.69 -19.36
CA THR A 338 3.94 -15.69 -18.86
C THR A 338 4.63 -16.59 -17.84
N SER A 339 4.23 -16.47 -16.56
CA SER A 339 4.64 -17.43 -15.54
C SER A 339 3.80 -18.71 -15.65
N VAL A 340 4.46 -19.84 -15.67
CA VAL A 340 3.80 -21.14 -15.66
C VAL A 340 4.09 -21.85 -14.34
N PRO A 341 3.20 -21.69 -13.34
CA PRO A 341 3.42 -22.22 -12.00
C PRO A 341 3.17 -23.73 -11.95
N TRP A 342 4.05 -24.43 -11.25
CA TRP A 342 3.88 -25.82 -10.85
C TRP A 342 3.81 -25.92 -9.34
N GLN A 343 2.69 -26.38 -8.83
CA GLN A 343 2.54 -26.57 -7.38
C GLN A 343 3.24 -27.85 -6.93
N LEU A 344 4.11 -27.74 -5.94
CA LEU A 344 4.74 -28.92 -5.34
C LEU A 344 3.73 -29.65 -4.44
N ALA A 345 3.80 -30.98 -4.37
CA ALA A 345 2.93 -31.78 -3.51
C ALA A 345 3.03 -31.36 -2.01
N SER A 346 4.18 -30.87 -1.58
CA SER A 346 4.37 -30.28 -0.24
C SER A 346 3.53 -29.02 -0.05
N SER A 347 3.43 -28.16 -1.07
CA SER A 347 2.65 -26.92 -1.00
C SER A 347 1.14 -27.20 -0.99
N GLU A 348 0.67 -28.20 -1.72
CA GLU A 348 -0.74 -28.64 -1.67
C GLU A 348 -1.12 -29.16 -0.28
N ARG A 349 -0.28 -29.97 0.33
CA ARG A 349 -0.46 -30.45 1.70
C ARG A 349 -0.48 -29.32 2.72
N ALA A 350 0.38 -28.34 2.56
CA ALA A 350 0.41 -27.14 3.42
C ALA A 350 -0.89 -26.33 3.28
N LYS A 351 -1.39 -26.11 2.06
CA LYS A 351 -2.66 -25.41 1.81
C LYS A 351 -3.87 -26.17 2.40
N VAL A 352 -3.91 -27.49 2.25
CA VAL A 352 -4.97 -28.32 2.84
C VAL A 352 -4.93 -28.24 4.36
N ARG A 353 -3.73 -28.26 4.97
CA ARG A 353 -3.59 -28.08 6.42
C ARG A 353 -4.02 -26.69 6.88
N ALA A 354 -3.64 -25.62 6.16
CA ALA A 354 -4.04 -24.27 6.47
C ALA A 354 -5.56 -24.08 6.38
N ARG A 355 -6.21 -24.56 5.31
CA ARG A 355 -7.67 -24.53 5.17
C ARG A 355 -8.38 -25.29 6.30
N ARG A 356 -7.89 -26.48 6.67
CA ARG A 356 -8.44 -27.23 7.81
C ARG A 356 -8.27 -26.50 9.14
N ALA A 357 -7.17 -25.77 9.33
CA ALA A 357 -6.95 -24.92 10.50
C ALA A 357 -7.92 -23.73 10.53
N GLU A 358 -8.10 -23.04 9.40
CA GLU A 358 -9.07 -21.95 9.26
C GLU A 358 -10.52 -22.42 9.47
N ASP A 359 -10.90 -23.56 8.92
CA ASP A 359 -12.23 -24.15 9.13
C ASP A 359 -12.46 -24.52 10.59
N ARG A 360 -11.44 -25.03 11.29
CA ARG A 360 -11.49 -25.28 12.73
C ARG A 360 -11.67 -23.99 13.53
N THR A 361 -10.95 -22.93 13.18
CA THR A 361 -11.02 -21.64 13.86
C THR A 361 -12.37 -20.96 13.60
N ARG A 362 -12.88 -21.02 12.37
CA ARG A 362 -14.23 -20.57 12.02
C ARG A 362 -15.31 -21.37 12.73
N GLY A 363 -15.18 -22.69 12.75
CA GLY A 363 -16.12 -23.56 13.46
C GLY A 363 -16.12 -23.32 14.98
N ALA A 364 -14.96 -23.01 15.58
CA ALA A 364 -14.85 -22.63 16.99
C ALA A 364 -15.46 -21.25 17.26
N SER A 365 -15.25 -20.27 16.36
CA SER A 365 -15.82 -18.92 16.49
C SER A 365 -17.34 -18.90 16.31
N LEU A 366 -17.88 -19.80 15.48
CA LEU A 366 -19.34 -19.96 15.30
C LEU A 366 -19.98 -20.66 16.50
N ARG A 367 -19.27 -21.57 17.17
CA ARG A 367 -19.75 -22.19 18.42
C ARG A 367 -19.68 -21.26 19.63
N GLY A 368 -18.81 -20.24 19.61
CA GLY A 368 -18.72 -19.21 20.65
C GLY A 368 -19.63 -17.99 20.42
N ARG A 369 -20.29 -17.91 19.27
CA ARG A 369 -21.26 -16.85 18.99
C ARG A 369 -22.63 -17.29 19.50
N ALA A 370 -23.06 -16.57 20.53
CA ALA A 370 -24.30 -16.64 21.25
C ALA A 370 -25.47 -17.27 20.49
N THR A 371 -26.11 -18.22 21.12
CA THR A 371 -27.51 -18.54 20.92
C THR A 371 -28.31 -17.24 20.92
N LEU A 372 -28.84 -16.87 19.75
CA LEU A 372 -29.83 -15.81 19.67
C LEU A 372 -31.07 -16.28 20.45
N THR A 373 -31.28 -15.73 21.61
CA THR A 373 -32.51 -15.91 22.38
C THR A 373 -33.53 -14.92 21.85
N GLY A 374 -34.69 -15.41 21.45
CA GLY A 374 -35.85 -14.57 21.17
C GLY A 374 -36.32 -13.82 22.43
N GLU A 375 -37.10 -12.76 22.28
CA GLU A 375 -37.66 -11.97 23.38
C GLU A 375 -38.46 -12.83 24.40
N ASP A 376 -38.83 -14.02 24.03
CA ASP A 376 -39.54 -15.01 24.85
C ASP A 376 -38.62 -16.04 25.55
N GLY A 377 -37.30 -15.88 25.44
CA GLY A 377 -36.31 -16.80 26.02
C GLY A 377 -36.11 -18.10 25.24
N SER A 378 -36.76 -18.30 24.09
CA SER A 378 -36.56 -19.45 23.22
C SER A 378 -35.28 -19.34 22.37
N VAL A 379 -34.56 -20.45 22.18
CA VAL A 379 -33.37 -20.53 21.32
C VAL A 379 -33.82 -20.59 19.87
N LEU A 380 -33.56 -19.52 19.10
CA LEU A 380 -33.84 -19.47 17.67
C LEU A 380 -32.91 -20.46 16.91
N PRO A 381 -33.42 -21.23 15.96
CA PRO A 381 -32.58 -22.09 15.14
C PRO A 381 -31.63 -21.25 14.27
N ASP A 382 -30.36 -21.69 14.22
CA ASP A 382 -29.32 -21.05 13.41
C ASP A 382 -29.72 -21.04 11.92
N PRO A 383 -29.90 -19.88 11.26
CA PRO A 383 -30.26 -19.80 9.85
C PRO A 383 -29.19 -20.40 8.91
N ALA A 384 -27.98 -20.68 9.40
CA ALA A 384 -26.92 -21.33 8.64
C ALA A 384 -26.93 -22.87 8.73
N ALA A 385 -27.82 -23.47 9.54
CA ALA A 385 -27.94 -24.89 9.72
C ALA A 385 -28.90 -25.57 8.74
N THR A 386 -28.94 -25.13 7.47
CA THR A 386 -29.68 -25.85 6.43
C THR A 386 -28.96 -27.17 6.11
N PRO A 387 -29.58 -28.34 6.27
CA PRO A 387 -28.92 -29.60 5.97
C PRO A 387 -28.63 -29.70 4.48
N ARG A 388 -27.35 -29.89 4.12
CA ARG A 388 -26.96 -30.21 2.74
C ARG A 388 -27.79 -31.37 2.24
N ARG A 389 -28.64 -31.11 1.25
CA ARG A 389 -29.38 -32.09 0.48
C ARG A 389 -28.37 -33.12 -0.06
N LYS A 390 -28.48 -34.38 0.39
CA LYS A 390 -27.71 -35.48 -0.18
C LYS A 390 -28.20 -35.67 -1.61
N ASP A 391 -27.33 -35.42 -2.58
CA ASP A 391 -27.59 -35.76 -3.97
C ASP A 391 -27.77 -37.32 -4.07
N PRO A 392 -28.80 -37.78 -4.78
CA PRO A 392 -28.99 -39.23 -4.97
C PRO A 392 -27.89 -39.76 -5.90
N VAL A 393 -27.18 -40.76 -5.43
CA VAL A 393 -26.23 -41.58 -6.19
C VAL A 393 -26.94 -42.12 -7.44
N ARG A 394 -26.53 -41.64 -8.65
CA ARG A 394 -26.89 -42.32 -9.90
C ARG A 394 -26.13 -43.63 -9.99
N ARG A 395 -26.90 -44.70 -10.08
CA ARG A 395 -26.46 -46.02 -10.55
C ARG A 395 -26.19 -45.99 -12.08
#